data_1bd59416192a935dd4a3c420944874bc
#
_entry.id   1bd59416192a935dd4a3c420944874bc
#
_cell.length_a   1.000
_cell.length_b   1.000
_cell.length_c   1.000
_cell.angle_alpha   90.00
_cell.angle_beta   90.00
_cell.angle_gamma   90.00
#
_symmetry.space_group_name_H-M   'P 1'
#
loop_
_entity.id
_entity.type
_entity.pdbx_description
1 polymer ?
#
loop_
_entity_poly.entity_id
_entity_poly.type
_entity_poly.pdbx_seq_one_letter_code
_entity_poly.pdbx_strand_id
1 'polypeptide(L)'
;PNDSDNVFVVLSARQMNQTIRIISRASNESSYSKLKLAGANNVILPDKIGGDHMASLVVVPDLLEFIDNLSIVGHTTINIEEIAVEKLYDTSNIKTIQDLDLRKKTGCNVIGYKDETGHYTINPEANQKLVPNSKVIVLGRPEQIQNLNSTYNIDIEYPK
;
A
#
# COMPACT_ATOMS: atom_id res chain seq x y z
N PRO A 1 12.81 5.51 -25.90
CA PRO A 1 12.91 6.73 -25.09
C PRO A 1 14.04 6.54 -24.09
N ASN A 2 14.90 7.53 -23.99
CA ASN A 2 16.00 7.58 -23.03
C ASN A 2 15.60 8.40 -21.79
N ASP A 3 16.41 8.38 -20.74
CA ASP A 3 16.10 9.08 -19.50
C ASP A 3 16.03 10.60 -19.66
N SER A 4 16.81 11.19 -20.60
CA SER A 4 16.79 12.62 -20.89
C SER A 4 15.46 13.05 -21.49
N ASP A 5 14.91 12.26 -22.41
CA ASP A 5 13.60 12.50 -22.99
C ASP A 5 12.50 12.40 -21.90
N ASN A 6 12.62 11.43 -20.99
CA ASN A 6 11.69 11.28 -19.87
C ASN A 6 11.72 12.52 -18.95
N VAL A 7 12.91 13.09 -18.65
CA VAL A 7 13.02 14.33 -17.86
C VAL A 7 12.32 15.49 -18.56
N PHE A 8 12.53 15.65 -19.87
CA PHE A 8 11.87 16.70 -20.65
C PHE A 8 10.34 16.56 -20.66
N VAL A 9 9.84 15.33 -20.87
CA VAL A 9 8.40 15.04 -20.84
C VAL A 9 7.80 15.35 -19.48
N VAL A 10 8.47 14.96 -18.37
CA VAL A 10 8.02 15.22 -17.00
C VAL A 10 7.95 16.73 -16.74
N LEU A 11 8.99 17.49 -17.13
CA LEU A 11 9.02 18.95 -16.98
C LEU A 11 7.87 19.59 -17.75
N SER A 12 7.67 19.22 -19.01
CA SER A 12 6.61 19.77 -19.87
C SER A 12 5.22 19.44 -19.30
N ALA A 13 5.00 18.20 -18.89
CA ALA A 13 3.72 17.79 -18.30
C ALA A 13 3.42 18.56 -17.01
N ARG A 14 4.43 18.77 -16.14
CA ARG A 14 4.26 19.53 -14.90
C ARG A 14 4.00 21.02 -15.15
N GLN A 15 4.61 21.60 -16.20
CA GLN A 15 4.32 22.97 -16.62
C GLN A 15 2.89 23.13 -17.13
N MET A 16 2.40 22.15 -17.88
CA MET A 16 1.03 22.17 -18.42
C MET A 16 -0.03 21.92 -17.35
N ASN A 17 0.26 21.07 -16.37
CA ASN A 17 -0.66 20.77 -15.27
C ASN A 17 0.12 20.50 -13.98
N GLN A 18 -0.03 21.41 -13.00
CA GLN A 18 0.67 21.36 -11.71
C GLN A 18 0.21 20.21 -10.81
N THR A 19 -1.00 19.70 -11.01
CA THR A 19 -1.62 18.69 -10.12
C THR A 19 -1.64 17.29 -10.69
N ILE A 20 -1.30 17.09 -11.97
CA ILE A 20 -1.29 15.77 -12.60
C ILE A 20 -0.34 14.82 -11.89
N ARG A 21 -0.79 13.58 -11.68
CA ARG A 21 0.09 12.52 -11.14
C ARG A 21 0.98 11.96 -12.24
N ILE A 22 2.29 12.11 -12.06
CA ILE A 22 3.30 11.69 -13.03
C ILE A 22 4.08 10.50 -12.46
N ILE A 23 4.07 9.39 -13.21
CA ILE A 23 4.89 8.21 -12.94
C ILE A 23 5.85 8.07 -14.11
N SER A 24 7.15 7.98 -13.84
CA SER A 24 8.19 7.85 -14.86
C SER A 24 9.11 6.67 -14.57
N ARG A 25 9.86 6.23 -15.58
CA ARG A 25 10.92 5.24 -15.42
C ARG A 25 12.29 5.90 -15.55
N ALA A 26 13.27 5.36 -14.85
CA ALA A 26 14.68 5.69 -14.99
C ALA A 26 15.49 4.41 -15.20
N SER A 27 16.61 4.54 -15.92
CA SER A 27 17.54 3.42 -16.14
C SER A 27 18.62 3.35 -15.05
N ASN A 28 18.83 4.44 -14.28
CA ASN A 28 19.85 4.53 -13.24
C ASN A 28 19.48 5.54 -12.15
N GLU A 29 20.17 5.49 -11.01
CA GLU A 29 19.93 6.36 -9.83
C GLU A 29 20.13 7.84 -10.10
N SER A 30 21.08 8.21 -10.99
CA SER A 30 21.29 9.61 -11.38
C SER A 30 20.06 10.16 -12.10
N SER A 31 19.49 9.40 -13.02
CA SER A 31 18.26 9.75 -13.73
C SER A 31 17.04 9.74 -12.82
N TYR A 32 16.98 8.83 -11.85
CA TYR A 32 15.94 8.81 -10.82
C TYR A 32 15.84 10.15 -10.09
N SER A 33 16.98 10.65 -9.59
CA SER A 33 17.03 11.92 -8.86
C SER A 33 16.60 13.12 -9.73
N LYS A 34 17.03 13.14 -11.00
CA LYS A 34 16.64 14.20 -11.96
C LYS A 34 15.14 14.20 -12.25
N LEU A 35 14.54 13.02 -12.45
CA LEU A 35 13.10 12.88 -12.68
C LEU A 35 12.27 13.29 -11.46
N LYS A 36 12.74 12.99 -10.24
CA LYS A 36 12.11 13.49 -9.01
C LYS A 36 12.16 15.02 -8.93
N LEU A 37 13.31 15.63 -9.20
CA LEU A 37 13.48 17.08 -9.26
C LEU A 37 12.64 17.74 -10.36
N ALA A 38 12.46 17.06 -11.49
CA ALA A 38 11.60 17.52 -12.58
C ALA A 38 10.10 17.52 -12.23
N GLY A 39 9.69 16.92 -11.10
CA GLY A 39 8.33 16.92 -10.62
C GLY A 39 7.56 15.59 -10.80
N ALA A 40 8.26 14.48 -11.05
CA ALA A 40 7.63 13.17 -11.06
C ALA A 40 7.20 12.77 -9.64
N ASN A 41 5.94 12.35 -9.48
CA ASN A 41 5.42 11.83 -8.22
C ASN A 41 6.08 10.50 -7.85
N ASN A 42 6.22 9.61 -8.85
CA ASN A 42 6.91 8.33 -8.69
C ASN A 42 7.89 8.12 -9.83
N VAL A 43 9.05 7.54 -9.52
CA VAL A 43 10.03 7.08 -10.51
C VAL A 43 10.33 5.62 -10.24
N ILE A 44 10.38 4.81 -11.27
CA ILE A 44 10.63 3.36 -11.20
C ILE A 44 11.96 3.06 -11.87
N LEU A 45 12.76 2.19 -11.26
CA LEU A 45 14.00 1.61 -11.79
C LEU A 45 13.75 0.11 -12.09
N PRO A 46 13.22 -0.25 -13.28
CA PRO A 46 12.80 -1.62 -13.56
C PRO A 46 13.93 -2.64 -13.44
N ASP A 47 15.12 -2.30 -13.93
CA ASP A 47 16.27 -3.19 -13.91
C ASP A 47 16.75 -3.48 -12.47
N LYS A 48 16.69 -2.48 -11.57
CA LYS A 48 16.96 -2.66 -10.15
C LYS A 48 15.93 -3.58 -9.49
N ILE A 49 14.63 -3.30 -9.71
CA ILE A 49 13.55 -4.12 -9.16
C ILE A 49 13.68 -5.56 -9.63
N GLY A 50 13.90 -5.77 -10.94
CA GLY A 50 14.10 -7.10 -11.50
C GLY A 50 15.34 -7.81 -10.94
N GLY A 51 16.44 -7.08 -10.80
CA GLY A 51 17.67 -7.60 -10.20
C GLY A 51 17.50 -8.01 -8.73
N ASP A 52 16.88 -7.16 -7.92
CA ASP A 52 16.58 -7.44 -6.51
C ASP A 52 15.64 -8.65 -6.38
N HIS A 53 14.63 -8.75 -7.24
CA HIS A 53 13.71 -9.90 -7.27
C HIS A 53 14.42 -11.20 -7.65
N MET A 54 15.27 -11.18 -8.69
CA MET A 54 16.08 -12.35 -9.08
C MET A 54 17.03 -12.80 -7.95
N ALA A 55 17.68 -11.86 -7.27
CA ALA A 55 18.53 -12.17 -6.12
C ALA A 55 17.72 -12.82 -4.98
N SER A 56 16.53 -12.31 -4.72
CA SER A 56 15.64 -12.84 -3.67
C SER A 56 15.17 -14.26 -3.97
N LEU A 57 14.92 -14.60 -5.26
CA LEU A 57 14.59 -15.98 -5.67
C LEU A 57 15.70 -17.00 -5.35
N VAL A 58 16.96 -16.54 -5.30
CA VAL A 58 18.08 -17.41 -4.92
C VAL A 58 18.18 -17.55 -3.40
N VAL A 59 17.92 -16.48 -2.64
CA VAL A 59 18.16 -16.42 -1.18
C VAL A 59 16.96 -16.94 -0.38
N VAL A 60 15.73 -16.60 -0.80
CA VAL A 60 14.48 -16.89 -0.05
C VAL A 60 13.32 -17.30 -0.98
N PRO A 61 13.47 -18.37 -1.77
CA PRO A 61 12.47 -18.77 -2.77
C PRO A 61 11.10 -19.03 -2.15
N ASP A 62 11.02 -19.75 -1.05
CA ASP A 62 9.75 -20.13 -0.40
C ASP A 62 9.00 -18.90 0.14
N LEU A 63 9.73 -17.88 0.62
CA LEU A 63 9.15 -16.63 1.07
C LEU A 63 8.54 -15.84 -0.09
N LEU A 64 9.21 -15.81 -1.24
CA LEU A 64 8.67 -15.15 -2.43
C LEU A 64 7.42 -15.84 -2.94
N GLU A 65 7.44 -17.18 -3.04
CA GLU A 65 6.24 -17.94 -3.39
C GLU A 65 5.08 -17.66 -2.43
N PHE A 66 5.37 -17.56 -1.12
CA PHE A 66 4.36 -17.19 -0.14
C PHE A 66 3.81 -15.77 -0.37
N ILE A 67 4.69 -14.77 -0.66
CA ILE A 67 4.28 -13.39 -0.93
C ILE A 67 3.47 -13.29 -2.23
N ASP A 68 3.85 -14.01 -3.27
CA ASP A 68 3.13 -14.04 -4.55
C ASP A 68 1.72 -14.63 -4.39
N ASN A 69 1.51 -15.49 -3.39
CA ASN A 69 0.20 -15.99 -3.00
C ASN A 69 -0.62 -14.98 -2.15
N LEU A 70 0.00 -13.87 -1.69
CA LEU A 70 -0.68 -12.75 -1.04
C LEU A 70 -1.09 -11.73 -2.10
N SER A 71 -2.36 -11.68 -2.47
CA SER A 71 -2.82 -10.70 -3.47
C SER A 71 -3.37 -9.43 -2.86
N ILE A 72 -3.01 -8.31 -3.46
CA ILE A 72 -3.60 -7.00 -3.19
C ILE A 72 -4.90 -6.80 -3.99
N VAL A 73 -5.15 -7.62 -5.02
CA VAL A 73 -6.33 -7.51 -5.91
C VAL A 73 -6.88 -8.88 -6.32
N GLY A 74 -7.95 -9.26 -5.71
CA GLY A 74 -9.12 -9.93 -6.31
C GLY A 74 -9.07 -11.37 -6.79
N HIS A 75 -7.98 -12.12 -6.85
CA HIS A 75 -7.99 -13.49 -7.42
C HIS A 75 -7.18 -14.55 -6.66
N THR A 76 -6.71 -14.27 -5.47
CA THR A 76 -5.91 -15.21 -4.68
C THR A 76 -6.52 -15.52 -3.32
N THR A 77 -5.94 -16.50 -2.66
CA THR A 77 -6.42 -17.10 -1.42
C THR A 77 -6.40 -16.15 -0.21
N ILE A 78 -5.71 -14.99 -0.31
CA ILE A 78 -5.57 -14.03 0.80
C ILE A 78 -5.50 -12.60 0.24
N ASN A 79 -6.23 -11.67 0.85
CA ASN A 79 -6.26 -10.25 0.47
C ASN A 79 -5.66 -9.37 1.56
N ILE A 80 -4.97 -8.31 1.13
CA ILE A 80 -4.48 -7.23 1.99
C ILE A 80 -5.27 -5.96 1.64
N GLU A 81 -5.91 -5.36 2.66
CA GLU A 81 -6.75 -4.17 2.49
C GLU A 81 -6.31 -3.03 3.41
N GLU A 82 -6.34 -1.80 2.88
CA GLU A 82 -6.11 -0.58 3.65
C GLU A 82 -7.45 0.07 4.00
N ILE A 83 -7.75 0.20 5.28
CA ILE A 83 -9.06 0.68 5.77
C ILE A 83 -8.86 1.91 6.65
N ALA A 84 -9.56 2.99 6.32
CA ALA A 84 -9.60 4.18 7.17
C ALA A 84 -10.27 3.85 8.51
N VAL A 85 -9.69 4.34 9.59
CA VAL A 85 -10.15 4.06 10.97
C VAL A 85 -11.57 4.54 11.19
N GLU A 86 -11.98 5.64 10.56
CA GLU A 86 -13.33 6.19 10.61
C GLU A 86 -14.41 5.26 10.05
N LYS A 87 -14.02 4.31 9.19
CA LYS A 87 -14.94 3.30 8.67
C LYS A 87 -15.17 2.15 9.65
N LEU A 88 -14.31 2.00 10.66
CA LEU A 88 -14.38 0.91 11.62
C LEU A 88 -15.12 1.27 12.91
N TYR A 89 -15.10 2.54 13.31
CA TYR A 89 -15.80 3.02 14.49
C TYR A 89 -15.88 4.56 14.54
N ASP A 90 -16.75 5.08 15.41
CA ASP A 90 -16.82 6.51 15.71
C ASP A 90 -15.59 6.96 16.51
N THR A 91 -14.74 7.77 15.89
CA THR A 91 -13.45 8.22 16.44
C THR A 91 -13.55 9.25 17.55
N SER A 92 -14.77 9.64 17.97
CA SER A 92 -14.97 10.50 19.14
C SER A 92 -14.46 9.88 20.45
N ASN A 93 -14.36 8.55 20.52
CA ASN A 93 -13.77 7.81 21.62
C ASN A 93 -12.68 6.88 21.10
N ILE A 94 -11.41 7.28 21.27
CA ILE A 94 -10.25 6.57 20.72
C ILE A 94 -10.18 5.13 21.25
N LYS A 95 -10.18 4.18 20.33
CA LYS A 95 -10.02 2.74 20.58
C LYS A 95 -8.61 2.27 20.23
N THR A 96 -8.27 1.11 20.77
CA THR A 96 -7.07 0.36 20.40
C THR A 96 -7.39 -0.75 19.39
N ILE A 97 -6.37 -1.36 18.80
CA ILE A 97 -6.54 -2.56 17.96
C ILE A 97 -7.25 -3.67 18.74
N GLN A 98 -6.89 -3.83 20.02
CA GLN A 98 -7.52 -4.81 20.91
C GLN A 98 -9.01 -4.52 21.13
N ASP A 99 -9.40 -3.28 21.29
CA ASP A 99 -10.81 -2.89 21.50
C ASP A 99 -11.67 -3.15 20.27
N LEU A 100 -11.09 -3.02 19.06
CA LEU A 100 -11.79 -3.37 17.82
C LEU A 100 -12.05 -4.87 17.69
N ASP A 101 -11.14 -5.70 18.18
CA ASP A 101 -11.21 -7.16 18.14
C ASP A 101 -11.58 -7.71 16.74
N LEU A 102 -10.93 -7.16 15.71
CA LEU A 102 -11.23 -7.47 14.31
C LEU A 102 -11.10 -8.96 14.01
N ARG A 103 -10.08 -9.62 14.60
CA ARG A 103 -9.83 -11.04 14.36
C ARG A 103 -11.02 -11.91 14.82
N LYS A 104 -11.59 -11.61 15.97
CA LYS A 104 -12.73 -12.36 16.51
C LYS A 104 -14.02 -12.07 15.75
N LYS A 105 -14.23 -10.80 15.35
CA LYS A 105 -15.45 -10.37 14.68
C LYS A 105 -15.51 -10.75 13.20
N THR A 106 -14.37 -10.70 12.50
CA THR A 106 -14.33 -10.85 11.03
C THR A 106 -13.40 -11.94 10.54
N GLY A 107 -12.49 -12.40 11.39
CA GLY A 107 -11.40 -13.32 11.04
C GLY A 107 -10.15 -12.64 10.47
N CYS A 108 -10.20 -11.33 10.18
CA CYS A 108 -9.07 -10.58 9.64
C CYS A 108 -8.04 -10.25 10.71
N ASN A 109 -6.75 -10.28 10.32
CA ASN A 109 -5.65 -9.84 11.17
C ASN A 109 -5.20 -8.43 10.78
N VAL A 110 -4.91 -7.58 11.77
CA VAL A 110 -4.23 -6.30 11.53
C VAL A 110 -2.73 -6.58 11.43
N ILE A 111 -2.15 -6.29 10.27
CA ILE A 111 -0.72 -6.49 9.99
C ILE A 111 0.06 -5.18 9.90
N GLY A 112 -0.63 -4.05 9.81
CA GLY A 112 -0.02 -2.74 9.72
C GLY A 112 -0.94 -1.64 10.22
N TYR A 113 -0.32 -0.52 10.58
CA TYR A 113 -0.98 0.72 10.95
C TYR A 113 -0.26 1.88 10.26
N LYS A 114 -1.02 2.78 9.66
CA LYS A 114 -0.51 4.01 9.07
C LYS A 114 -1.09 5.19 9.83
N ASP A 115 -0.23 5.98 10.44
CA ASP A 115 -0.65 7.16 11.18
C ASP A 115 -1.08 8.33 10.29
N GLU A 116 -1.58 9.40 10.90
CA GLU A 116 -2.02 10.63 10.24
C GLU A 116 -0.90 11.37 9.50
N THR A 117 0.37 11.13 9.87
CA THR A 117 1.56 11.69 9.20
C THR A 117 2.01 10.88 8.01
N GLY A 118 1.43 9.68 7.81
CA GLY A 118 1.76 8.74 6.74
C GLY A 118 2.87 7.74 7.09
N HIS A 119 3.31 7.70 8.36
CA HIS A 119 4.29 6.72 8.82
C HIS A 119 3.63 5.34 9.03
N TYR A 120 4.32 4.29 8.59
CA TYR A 120 3.86 2.90 8.73
C TYR A 120 4.48 2.21 9.93
N THR A 121 3.65 1.56 10.74
CA THR A 121 4.05 0.60 11.77
C THR A 121 3.64 -0.80 11.31
N ILE A 122 4.63 -1.67 11.07
CA ILE A 122 4.40 -3.07 10.72
C ILE A 122 4.22 -3.88 12.00
N ASN A 123 3.25 -4.80 12.01
CA ASN A 123 2.90 -5.61 13.17
C ASN A 123 2.67 -4.77 14.44
N PRO A 124 1.70 -3.84 14.41
CA PRO A 124 1.43 -2.94 15.54
C PRO A 124 1.00 -3.75 16.77
N GLU A 125 1.34 -3.23 17.95
CA GLU A 125 0.91 -3.83 19.21
C GLU A 125 -0.61 -3.74 19.41
N ALA A 126 -1.16 -4.65 20.20
CA ALA A 126 -2.60 -4.69 20.47
C ALA A 126 -3.14 -3.40 21.15
N ASN A 127 -2.28 -2.72 21.92
CA ASN A 127 -2.57 -1.44 22.59
C ASN A 127 -2.39 -0.21 21.68
N GLN A 128 -2.00 -0.40 20.39
CA GLN A 128 -1.88 0.70 19.43
C GLN A 128 -3.20 1.47 19.35
N LYS A 129 -3.16 2.77 19.65
CA LYS A 129 -4.30 3.67 19.55
C LYS A 129 -4.58 3.97 18.07
N LEU A 130 -5.84 3.91 17.72
CA LEU A 130 -6.34 4.18 16.38
C LEU A 130 -6.88 5.61 16.35
N VAL A 131 -6.09 6.55 15.85
CA VAL A 131 -6.45 7.98 15.83
C VAL A 131 -7.19 8.35 14.52
N PRO A 132 -7.93 9.47 14.50
CA PRO A 132 -8.55 9.99 13.27
C PRO A 132 -7.52 10.21 12.16
N ASN A 133 -7.94 10.08 10.90
CA ASN A 133 -7.10 10.19 9.69
C ASN A 133 -5.98 9.13 9.60
N SER A 134 -6.05 8.10 10.41
CA SER A 134 -5.15 6.94 10.33
C SER A 134 -5.82 5.77 9.60
N LYS A 135 -5.01 4.77 9.25
CA LYS A 135 -5.48 3.59 8.53
C LYS A 135 -4.93 2.31 9.15
N VAL A 136 -5.69 1.25 9.10
CA VAL A 136 -5.22 -0.10 9.41
C VAL A 136 -5.05 -0.90 8.12
N ILE A 137 -4.02 -1.73 8.10
CA ILE A 137 -3.79 -2.69 7.02
C ILE A 137 -4.17 -4.05 7.57
N VAL A 138 -5.14 -4.67 6.93
CA VAL A 138 -5.68 -5.97 7.34
C VAL A 138 -5.35 -7.05 6.33
N LEU A 139 -5.15 -8.25 6.83
CA LEU A 139 -4.92 -9.47 6.07
C LEU A 139 -6.07 -10.43 6.33
N GLY A 140 -6.70 -10.94 5.28
CA GLY A 140 -7.79 -11.90 5.41
C GLY A 140 -8.02 -12.70 4.13
N ARG A 141 -8.65 -13.89 4.26
CA ARG A 141 -9.19 -14.61 3.11
C ARG A 141 -10.39 -13.86 2.53
N PRO A 142 -10.80 -14.14 1.28
CA PRO A 142 -11.94 -13.46 0.65
C PRO A 142 -13.20 -13.42 1.52
N GLU A 143 -13.53 -14.53 2.18
CA GLU A 143 -14.72 -14.62 3.05
C GLU A 143 -14.57 -13.74 4.31
N GLN A 144 -13.35 -13.63 4.84
CA GLN A 144 -13.06 -12.79 6.01
C GLN A 144 -13.15 -11.30 5.66
N ILE A 145 -12.66 -10.92 4.47
CA ILE A 145 -12.80 -9.55 3.95
C ILE A 145 -14.28 -9.24 3.67
N GLN A 146 -15.05 -10.17 3.12
CA GLN A 146 -16.50 -9.98 2.97
C GLN A 146 -17.20 -9.80 4.31
N ASN A 147 -16.83 -10.58 5.33
CA ASN A 147 -17.33 -10.41 6.69
C ASN A 147 -16.97 -9.05 7.29
N LEU A 148 -15.73 -8.58 7.02
CA LEU A 148 -15.29 -7.27 7.44
C LEU A 148 -16.15 -6.17 6.79
N ASN A 149 -16.34 -6.24 5.48
CA ASN A 149 -17.15 -5.29 4.72
C ASN A 149 -18.59 -5.25 5.21
N SER A 150 -19.22 -6.41 5.41
CA SER A 150 -20.60 -6.49 5.92
C SER A 150 -20.72 -6.03 7.37
N THR A 151 -19.72 -6.31 8.23
CA THR A 151 -19.77 -5.95 9.66
C THR A 151 -19.64 -4.43 9.86
N TYR A 152 -18.84 -3.77 9.03
CA TYR A 152 -18.56 -2.34 9.17
C TYR A 152 -19.17 -1.48 8.06
N ASN A 153 -19.97 -2.09 7.18
CA ASN A 153 -20.62 -1.44 6.05
C ASN A 153 -19.64 -0.66 5.14
N ILE A 154 -18.53 -1.34 4.80
CA ILE A 154 -17.43 -0.78 4.00
C ILE A 154 -17.61 -1.22 2.55
N ASP A 155 -17.84 -0.28 1.63
CA ASP A 155 -17.74 -0.53 0.20
C ASP A 155 -16.26 -0.47 -0.21
N ILE A 156 -15.66 -1.64 -0.43
CA ILE A 156 -14.34 -1.73 -1.08
C ILE A 156 -14.62 -1.88 -2.58
N GLU A 157 -14.47 -0.78 -3.31
CA GLU A 157 -14.47 -0.82 -4.77
C GLU A 157 -13.17 -1.50 -5.25
N TYR A 158 -13.28 -2.73 -5.71
CA TYR A 158 -12.19 -3.35 -6.47
C TYR A 158 -12.12 -2.66 -7.84
N PRO A 159 -10.99 -2.09 -8.25
CA PRO A 159 -10.81 -1.62 -9.61
C PRO A 159 -10.97 -2.80 -10.56
N LYS A 160 -11.90 -2.65 -11.51
CA LYS A 160 -12.18 -3.61 -12.57
C LYS A 160 -11.00 -3.75 -13.53
#